data_64a47577c1ac1571a96c0e581f657879
#
_entry.id   64a47577c1ac1571a96c0e581f657879
#
_cell.length_a   1.000
_cell.length_b   1.000
_cell.length_c   1.000
_cell.angle_alpha   90.00
_cell.angle_beta   90.00
_cell.angle_gamma   90.00
#
_symmetry.space_group_name_H-M   'P 1'
#
loop_
_entity.id
_entity.type
_entity.pdbx_description
1 polymer ?
#
loop_
_entity_poly.entity_id
_entity_poly.type
_entity_poly.pdbx_seq_one_letter_code
_entity_poly.pdbx_strand_id
1 'polypeptide(L)'
;SQELFGPEERRAELRECWLRNRDLFDEYTHPEGMPTFTELFAMCKPDRVNFIANSDIFFDGFGIRAAADSISHGTMYALSRWDVAVPVEGWQNHATLWDHADSQDAWIVLGGPHEVDAPFTMGVAGCDNALVHILRTAGFTVLNPSRTIAAFHLHNVQWRSYLVNPDGT
;
A
#
# COMPACT_ATOMS: atom_id res chain seq x y z
N SER A 1 12.64 16.26 -4.21
CA SER A 1 11.79 16.67 -3.07
C SER A 1 10.39 16.08 -3.31
N GLN A 2 9.90 15.35 -2.34
CA GLN A 2 8.59 14.75 -2.38
C GLN A 2 7.52 15.85 -2.30
N GLU A 3 6.71 16.02 -3.34
CA GLU A 3 5.51 16.86 -3.25
C GLU A 3 4.44 16.08 -2.47
N LEU A 4 4.25 16.46 -1.22
CA LEU A 4 3.19 15.92 -0.38
C LEU A 4 1.90 16.73 -0.61
N PHE A 5 0.80 16.03 -0.88
CA PHE A 5 -0.49 16.63 -1.21
C PHE A 5 -1.33 16.90 0.04
N GLY A 6 -2.19 17.92 -0.05
CA GLY A 6 -3.17 18.23 0.99
C GLY A 6 -2.72 19.29 1.99
N PRO A 7 -3.52 19.54 3.03
CA PRO A 7 -3.22 20.48 4.12
C PRO A 7 -1.99 20.02 4.91
N GLU A 8 -1.42 20.92 5.73
CA GLU A 8 -0.16 20.69 6.45
C GLU A 8 -0.21 19.45 7.35
N GLU A 9 -1.33 19.24 8.04
CA GLU A 9 -1.54 18.09 8.92
C GLU A 9 -1.51 16.78 8.11
N ARG A 10 -2.12 16.76 6.91
CA ARG A 10 -2.08 15.59 6.03
C ARG A 10 -0.67 15.32 5.50
N ARG A 11 0.06 16.37 5.13
CA ARG A 11 1.46 16.23 4.72
C ARG A 11 2.34 15.70 5.84
N ALA A 12 2.06 16.05 7.09
CA ALA A 12 2.77 15.51 8.25
C ALA A 12 2.53 13.99 8.41
N GLU A 13 1.28 13.52 8.24
CA GLU A 13 0.95 12.08 8.25
C GLU A 13 1.69 11.32 7.15
N LEU A 14 1.66 11.80 5.92
CA LEU A 14 2.35 11.18 4.79
C LEU A 14 3.87 11.13 5.00
N ARG A 15 4.45 12.20 5.56
CA ARG A 15 5.87 12.25 5.91
C ARG A 15 6.23 11.24 7.00
N GLU A 16 5.37 11.06 7.99
CA GLU A 16 5.57 10.06 9.05
C GLU A 16 5.57 8.64 8.47
N CYS A 17 4.61 8.29 7.61
CA CYS A 17 4.58 6.99 6.93
C CYS A 17 5.84 6.77 6.09
N TRP A 18 6.26 7.78 5.33
CA TRP A 18 7.49 7.73 4.55
C TRP A 18 8.73 7.50 5.41
N LEU A 19 8.89 8.23 6.53
CA LEU A 19 10.04 8.09 7.42
C LEU A 19 10.11 6.67 8.01
N ARG A 20 8.99 6.11 8.45
CA ARG A 20 8.92 4.75 9.00
C ARG A 20 9.32 3.69 7.96
N ASN A 21 8.78 3.80 6.75
CA ASN A 21 9.08 2.84 5.69
C ASN A 21 10.53 2.95 5.21
N ARG A 22 11.04 4.16 5.00
CA ARG A 22 12.41 4.39 4.48
C ARG A 22 13.47 3.64 5.27
N ASP A 23 13.33 3.57 6.59
CA ASP A 23 14.33 2.99 7.48
C ASP A 23 14.18 1.45 7.61
N LEU A 24 13.12 0.87 7.01
CA LEU A 24 12.80 -0.56 7.07
C LEU A 24 13.12 -1.32 5.78
N PHE A 25 13.19 -0.63 4.64
CA PHE A 25 13.40 -1.25 3.34
C PHE A 25 14.81 -0.93 2.80
N ASP A 26 15.44 -1.92 2.13
CA ASP A 26 16.74 -1.74 1.46
C ASP A 26 16.66 -0.69 0.33
N GLU A 27 15.54 -0.69 -0.39
CA GLU A 27 15.24 0.27 -1.44
C GLU A 27 13.83 0.82 -1.23
N TYR A 28 13.67 2.13 -1.33
CA TYR A 28 12.38 2.80 -1.25
C TYR A 28 12.22 3.79 -2.40
N THR A 29 11.15 3.63 -3.15
CA THR A 29 10.82 4.51 -4.28
C THR A 29 9.45 5.13 -4.06
N HIS A 30 9.36 6.43 -4.28
CA HIS A 30 8.10 7.17 -4.32
C HIS A 30 7.91 7.71 -5.74
N PRO A 31 7.00 7.14 -6.53
CA PRO A 31 6.73 7.62 -7.88
C PRO A 31 6.13 9.02 -7.85
N GLU A 32 6.36 9.80 -8.88
CA GLU A 32 5.70 11.10 -9.06
C GLU A 32 4.24 10.91 -9.49
N GLY A 33 3.36 11.76 -8.99
CA GLY A 33 1.93 11.76 -9.33
C GLY A 33 1.16 10.55 -8.83
N MET A 34 0.21 10.09 -9.62
CA MET A 34 -0.64 8.92 -9.34
C MET A 34 -0.33 7.81 -10.36
N PRO A 35 0.62 6.91 -10.07
CA PRO A 35 1.00 5.86 -11.02
C PRO A 35 -0.12 4.84 -11.21
N THR A 36 -0.16 4.25 -12.40
CA THR A 36 -0.96 3.06 -12.66
C THR A 36 -0.32 1.82 -12.02
N PHE A 37 -1.10 0.76 -11.81
CA PHE A 37 -0.54 -0.50 -11.34
C PHE A 37 0.46 -1.11 -12.34
N THR A 38 0.24 -0.95 -13.66
CA THR A 38 1.22 -1.36 -14.68
C THR A 38 2.57 -0.68 -14.48
N GLU A 39 2.59 0.63 -14.21
CA GLU A 39 3.82 1.36 -13.93
C GLU A 39 4.48 0.90 -12.62
N LEU A 40 3.71 0.67 -11.57
CA LEU A 40 4.22 0.14 -10.30
C LEU A 40 4.81 -1.27 -10.47
N PHE A 41 4.16 -2.13 -11.24
CA PHE A 41 4.66 -3.48 -11.53
C PHE A 41 5.96 -3.46 -12.33
N ALA A 42 6.12 -2.51 -13.25
CA ALA A 42 7.37 -2.32 -13.99
C ALA A 42 8.55 -1.90 -13.09
N MET A 43 8.28 -1.28 -11.94
CA MET A 43 9.29 -0.89 -10.96
C MET A 43 9.70 -2.04 -10.03
N CYS A 44 8.95 -3.13 -9.96
CA CYS A 44 9.25 -4.28 -9.12
C CYS A 44 10.59 -4.93 -9.51
N LYS A 45 11.35 -5.34 -8.52
CA LYS A 45 12.61 -6.07 -8.73
C LYS A 45 12.32 -7.56 -8.88
N PRO A 46 12.85 -8.24 -9.93
CA PRO A 46 12.48 -9.62 -10.26
C PRO A 46 12.82 -10.66 -9.19
N ASP A 47 13.88 -10.45 -8.41
CA ASP A 47 14.37 -11.40 -7.42
C ASP A 47 14.20 -10.91 -5.96
N ARG A 48 13.30 -9.94 -5.74
CA ARG A 48 13.05 -9.32 -4.44
C ARG A 48 11.58 -9.45 -4.05
N VAL A 49 11.33 -9.38 -2.76
CA VAL A 49 9.98 -9.14 -2.24
C VAL A 49 9.69 -7.65 -2.39
N ASN A 50 8.68 -7.33 -3.18
CA ASN A 50 8.27 -5.97 -3.49
C ASN A 50 7.01 -5.63 -2.70
N PHE A 51 7.00 -4.43 -2.12
CA PHE A 51 5.87 -3.86 -1.39
C PHE A 51 5.36 -2.66 -2.16
N ILE A 52 4.09 -2.67 -2.52
CA ILE A 52 3.37 -1.58 -3.16
C ILE A 52 2.31 -1.14 -2.17
N ALA A 53 2.23 0.15 -1.85
CA ALA A 53 1.27 0.63 -0.87
C ALA A 53 0.84 2.07 -1.14
N ASN A 54 -0.34 2.44 -0.66
CA ASN A 54 -0.75 3.84 -0.58
C ASN A 54 0.25 4.63 0.28
N SER A 55 0.43 5.92 0.00
CA SER A 55 1.44 6.76 0.65
C SER A 55 1.19 7.00 2.14
N ASP A 56 -0.02 6.72 2.62
CA ASP A 56 -0.43 6.79 4.02
C ASP A 56 -0.35 5.45 4.76
N ILE A 57 0.29 4.46 4.14
CA ILE A 57 0.56 3.14 4.73
C ILE A 57 2.01 3.07 5.21
N PHE A 58 2.20 2.49 6.38
CA PHE A 58 3.52 2.08 6.86
C PHE A 58 3.47 0.65 7.41
N PHE A 59 4.65 0.04 7.52
CA PHE A 59 4.83 -1.33 7.98
C PHE A 59 5.66 -1.37 9.27
N ASP A 60 5.72 -2.53 9.90
CA ASP A 60 6.69 -2.84 10.93
C ASP A 60 7.66 -3.95 10.50
N GLY A 61 8.78 -4.06 11.20
CA GLY A 61 9.80 -5.03 10.85
C GLY A 61 9.37 -6.49 11.06
N PHE A 62 8.33 -6.75 11.87
CA PHE A 62 7.77 -8.09 12.02
C PHE A 62 6.97 -8.49 10.78
N GLY A 63 6.06 -7.63 10.31
CA GLY A 63 5.25 -7.87 9.13
C GLY A 63 6.10 -8.03 7.87
N ILE A 64 7.16 -7.22 7.71
CA ILE A 64 8.10 -7.33 6.57
C ILE A 64 8.80 -8.69 6.57
N ARG A 65 9.32 -9.15 7.72
CA ARG A 65 9.96 -10.48 7.83
C ARG A 65 8.96 -11.59 7.58
N ALA A 66 7.77 -11.52 8.17
CA ALA A 66 6.72 -12.53 7.95
C ALA A 66 6.32 -12.63 6.47
N ALA A 67 6.26 -11.51 5.75
CA ALA A 67 6.02 -11.50 4.31
C ALA A 67 7.17 -12.15 3.54
N ALA A 68 8.42 -11.77 3.84
CA ALA A 68 9.60 -12.30 3.17
C ALA A 68 9.75 -13.82 3.37
N ASP A 69 9.43 -14.32 4.56
CA ASP A 69 9.57 -15.74 4.91
C ASP A 69 8.45 -16.62 4.33
N SER A 70 7.29 -16.04 3.98
CA SER A 70 6.10 -16.80 3.60
C SER A 70 5.67 -16.65 2.14
N ILE A 71 6.08 -15.58 1.45
CA ILE A 71 5.64 -15.33 0.07
C ILE A 71 6.37 -16.22 -0.93
N SER A 72 5.66 -16.68 -1.95
CA SER A 72 6.22 -17.46 -3.04
C SER A 72 5.88 -16.86 -4.40
N HIS A 73 6.63 -17.24 -5.44
CA HIS A 73 6.31 -16.84 -6.82
C HIS A 73 4.88 -17.22 -7.20
N GLY A 74 4.23 -16.35 -7.95
CA GLY A 74 2.83 -16.54 -8.35
C GLY A 74 1.81 -16.25 -7.24
N THR A 75 2.27 -15.76 -6.06
CA THR A 75 1.40 -15.31 -4.98
C THR A 75 1.48 -13.79 -4.85
N MET A 76 0.31 -13.17 -4.66
CA MET A 76 0.19 -11.76 -4.30
C MET A 76 -0.54 -11.66 -2.95
N TYR A 77 0.06 -10.99 -1.98
CA TYR A 77 -0.69 -10.59 -0.78
C TYR A 77 -1.35 -9.24 -1.03
N ALA A 78 -2.65 -9.18 -0.87
CA ALA A 78 -3.48 -7.98 -0.99
C ALA A 78 -4.03 -7.65 0.40
N LEU A 79 -3.44 -6.67 1.08
CA LEU A 79 -3.65 -6.42 2.50
C LEU A 79 -4.73 -5.38 2.74
N SER A 80 -5.72 -5.74 3.58
CA SER A 80 -6.56 -4.76 4.26
C SER A 80 -5.72 -4.02 5.31
N ARG A 81 -6.08 -2.79 5.58
CA ARG A 81 -5.32 -1.92 6.48
C ARG A 81 -5.69 -2.08 7.95
N TRP A 82 -4.79 -1.64 8.80
CA TRP A 82 -5.03 -1.40 10.21
C TRP A 82 -5.05 0.11 10.47
N ASP A 83 -6.22 0.66 10.77
CA ASP A 83 -6.37 2.09 11.05
C ASP A 83 -5.70 2.45 12.38
N VAL A 84 -4.82 3.44 12.35
CA VAL A 84 -4.08 3.97 13.51
C VAL A 84 -4.55 5.38 13.78
N ALA A 85 -5.13 5.60 14.99
CA ALA A 85 -5.62 6.89 15.42
C ALA A 85 -4.48 7.73 15.84
N VAL A 86 -3.64 8.36 15.60
CA VAL A 86 -2.44 9.14 16.04
C VAL A 86 -1.27 8.24 16.46
N PRO A 87 -0.07 8.46 15.93
CA PRO A 87 1.12 7.72 16.35
C PRO A 87 1.55 8.19 17.76
N VAL A 88 1.00 7.54 18.77
CA VAL A 88 1.46 7.64 20.17
C VAL A 88 2.37 6.46 20.49
N GLU A 89 3.15 6.55 21.54
CA GLU A 89 3.92 5.41 22.04
C GLU A 89 2.98 4.22 22.28
N GLY A 90 3.33 3.03 21.73
CA GLY A 90 2.47 1.85 21.82
C GLY A 90 1.28 1.84 20.83
N TRP A 91 1.33 2.62 19.76
CA TRP A 91 0.27 2.72 18.74
C TRP A 91 -0.20 1.36 18.20
N GLN A 92 0.65 0.33 18.18
CA GLN A 92 0.30 -1.03 17.75
C GLN A 92 -0.87 -1.62 18.55
N ASN A 93 -0.98 -1.26 19.81
CA ASN A 93 -2.05 -1.72 20.70
C ASN A 93 -3.39 -0.99 20.46
N HIS A 94 -3.36 0.07 19.67
CA HIS A 94 -4.53 0.91 19.35
C HIS A 94 -4.93 0.84 17.88
N ALA A 95 -4.26 0.00 17.09
CA ALA A 95 -4.63 -0.21 15.69
C ALA A 95 -5.87 -1.10 15.57
N THR A 96 -6.78 -0.73 14.67
CA THR A 96 -8.03 -1.47 14.42
C THR A 96 -8.04 -1.98 12.98
N LEU A 97 -8.19 -3.30 12.80
CA LEU A 97 -8.28 -3.88 11.47
C LEU A 97 -9.57 -3.42 10.76
N TRP A 98 -9.40 -2.83 9.58
CA TRP A 98 -10.47 -2.59 8.63
C TRP A 98 -10.76 -3.89 7.88
N ASP A 99 -11.60 -4.76 8.48
CA ASP A 99 -11.85 -6.13 8.02
C ASP A 99 -12.87 -6.14 6.87
N HIS A 100 -12.53 -5.52 5.74
CA HIS A 100 -13.32 -5.45 4.52
C HIS A 100 -12.60 -6.15 3.38
N ALA A 101 -13.25 -7.18 2.80
CA ALA A 101 -12.67 -8.00 1.73
C ALA A 101 -12.51 -7.25 0.39
N ASP A 102 -13.16 -6.12 0.24
CA ASP A 102 -13.21 -5.26 -0.95
C ASP A 102 -12.34 -4.00 -0.83
N SER A 103 -11.48 -3.93 0.19
CA SER A 103 -10.59 -2.78 0.40
C SER A 103 -9.18 -3.26 0.73
N GLN A 104 -8.23 -2.99 -0.14
CA GLN A 104 -6.81 -3.27 0.03
C GLN A 104 -6.00 -2.00 -0.17
N ASP A 105 -5.08 -1.75 0.74
CA ASP A 105 -4.24 -0.55 0.75
C ASP A 105 -2.76 -0.87 0.53
N ALA A 106 -2.39 -2.16 0.49
CA ALA A 106 -1.03 -2.60 0.19
C ALA A 106 -1.00 -3.97 -0.50
N TRP A 107 0.00 -4.17 -1.36
CA TRP A 107 0.23 -5.39 -2.11
C TRP A 107 1.68 -5.83 -1.97
N ILE A 108 1.91 -7.14 -1.80
CA ILE A 108 3.26 -7.71 -1.64
C ILE A 108 3.41 -8.86 -2.62
N VAL A 109 4.53 -8.89 -3.34
CA VAL A 109 4.82 -9.90 -4.35
C VAL A 109 6.31 -10.25 -4.37
N LEU A 110 6.65 -11.52 -4.58
CA LEU A 110 8.01 -11.94 -4.89
C LEU A 110 8.24 -11.87 -6.40
N GLY A 111 9.24 -11.10 -6.82
CA GLY A 111 9.36 -10.67 -8.21
C GLY A 111 8.31 -9.64 -8.57
N GLY A 112 8.01 -9.42 -9.81
CA GLY A 112 6.94 -8.51 -10.23
C GLY A 112 5.97 -9.21 -11.17
N PRO A 113 4.68 -8.84 -11.17
CA PRO A 113 3.72 -9.30 -12.17
C PRO A 113 3.87 -8.49 -13.48
N HIS A 114 5.10 -8.48 -14.04
CA HIS A 114 5.48 -7.63 -15.17
C HIS A 114 4.64 -7.83 -16.43
N GLU A 115 4.03 -9.02 -16.60
CA GLU A 115 3.16 -9.34 -17.72
C GLU A 115 1.69 -8.97 -17.50
N VAL A 116 1.37 -8.42 -16.30
CA VAL A 116 -0.01 -8.05 -15.96
C VAL A 116 -0.25 -6.60 -16.33
N ASP A 117 -1.20 -6.38 -17.25
CA ASP A 117 -1.65 -5.04 -17.62
C ASP A 117 -2.81 -4.59 -16.72
N ALA A 118 -2.55 -3.54 -15.94
CA ALA A 118 -3.51 -2.92 -15.04
C ALA A 118 -3.41 -1.38 -15.16
N PRO A 119 -3.93 -0.79 -16.26
CA PRO A 119 -3.70 0.60 -16.67
C PRO A 119 -4.60 1.59 -15.91
N PHE A 120 -4.85 1.35 -14.64
CA PHE A 120 -5.62 2.24 -13.76
C PHE A 120 -4.81 2.58 -12.51
N THR A 121 -5.07 3.77 -11.98
CA THR A 121 -4.31 4.33 -10.87
C THR A 121 -4.72 3.73 -9.53
N MET A 122 -3.73 3.59 -8.65
CA MET A 122 -3.94 3.27 -7.23
C MET A 122 -4.69 4.41 -6.54
N GLY A 123 -5.56 4.06 -5.58
CA GLY A 123 -6.33 5.04 -4.79
C GLY A 123 -7.62 5.54 -5.45
N VAL A 124 -8.00 4.98 -6.61
CA VAL A 124 -9.30 5.24 -7.24
C VAL A 124 -10.31 4.19 -6.75
N ALA A 125 -11.55 4.62 -6.50
CA ALA A 125 -12.60 3.72 -6.01
C ALA A 125 -12.78 2.49 -6.93
N GLY A 126 -12.72 1.30 -6.33
CA GLY A 126 -12.85 0.02 -7.05
C GLY A 126 -11.57 -0.52 -7.68
N CYS A 127 -10.45 0.22 -7.61
CA CYS A 127 -9.16 -0.25 -8.15
C CYS A 127 -8.71 -1.56 -7.49
N ASP A 128 -8.97 -1.74 -6.20
CA ASP A 128 -8.59 -2.91 -5.41
C ASP A 128 -9.23 -4.19 -5.96
N ASN A 129 -10.55 -4.16 -6.17
CA ASN A 129 -11.31 -5.30 -6.70
C ASN A 129 -10.92 -5.60 -8.16
N ALA A 130 -10.72 -4.55 -8.96
CA ALA A 130 -10.28 -4.70 -10.35
C ALA A 130 -8.91 -5.37 -10.41
N LEU A 131 -7.97 -4.94 -9.56
CA LEU A 131 -6.64 -5.52 -9.49
C LEU A 131 -6.65 -6.98 -9.06
N VAL A 132 -7.39 -7.32 -8.00
CA VAL A 132 -7.55 -8.71 -7.53
C VAL A 132 -8.11 -9.59 -8.65
N HIS A 133 -9.11 -9.11 -9.40
CA HIS A 133 -9.69 -9.84 -10.53
C HIS A 133 -8.66 -10.09 -11.63
N ILE A 134 -7.92 -9.07 -12.04
CA ILE A 134 -6.89 -9.15 -13.10
C ILE A 134 -5.78 -10.11 -12.69
N LEU A 135 -5.25 -10.00 -11.47
CA LEU A 135 -4.21 -10.87 -10.96
C LEU A 135 -4.64 -12.35 -10.94
N ARG A 136 -5.86 -12.63 -10.46
CA ARG A 136 -6.41 -14.00 -10.49
C ARG A 136 -6.59 -14.53 -11.91
N THR A 137 -7.03 -13.69 -12.83
CA THR A 137 -7.16 -14.05 -14.25
C THR A 137 -5.80 -14.33 -14.88
N ALA A 138 -4.75 -13.63 -14.45
CA ALA A 138 -3.36 -13.87 -14.86
C ALA A 138 -2.70 -15.08 -14.17
N GLY A 139 -3.42 -15.81 -13.30
CA GLY A 139 -2.96 -17.03 -12.65
C GLY A 139 -2.30 -16.83 -11.27
N PHE A 140 -2.34 -15.62 -10.71
CA PHE A 140 -1.84 -15.39 -9.35
C PHE A 140 -2.79 -15.94 -8.28
N THR A 141 -2.21 -16.54 -7.25
CA THR A 141 -2.93 -16.79 -6.00
C THR A 141 -2.96 -15.50 -5.17
N VAL A 142 -4.13 -14.90 -5.01
CA VAL A 142 -4.29 -13.67 -4.23
C VAL A 142 -4.83 -13.99 -2.84
N LEU A 143 -4.06 -13.66 -1.81
CA LEU A 143 -4.34 -13.92 -0.39
C LEU A 143 -4.36 -12.61 0.40
N ASN A 144 -5.08 -12.60 1.52
CA ASN A 144 -5.11 -11.48 2.46
C ASN A 144 -4.64 -11.91 3.87
N PRO A 145 -3.33 -11.95 4.14
CA PRO A 145 -2.80 -12.29 5.46
C PRO A 145 -2.72 -11.09 6.43
N SER A 146 -3.61 -10.11 6.36
CA SER A 146 -3.56 -8.84 7.13
C SER A 146 -3.53 -9.03 8.65
N ARG A 147 -3.90 -10.20 9.17
CA ARG A 147 -3.80 -10.50 10.61
C ARG A 147 -2.39 -10.90 11.06
N THR A 148 -1.51 -11.24 10.11
CA THR A 148 -0.12 -11.61 10.36
C THR A 148 0.85 -10.55 9.82
N ILE A 149 0.52 -9.98 8.66
CA ILE A 149 1.30 -8.94 7.98
C ILE A 149 0.46 -7.67 7.98
N ALA A 150 0.74 -6.77 8.90
CA ALA A 150 -0.06 -5.57 9.07
C ALA A 150 0.41 -4.43 8.16
N ALA A 151 -0.53 -3.83 7.45
CA ALA A 151 -0.39 -2.56 6.73
C ALA A 151 -1.08 -1.47 7.57
N PHE A 152 -0.31 -0.62 8.22
CA PHE A 152 -0.82 0.39 9.14
C PHE A 152 -1.15 1.67 8.40
N HIS A 153 -2.38 2.15 8.55
CA HIS A 153 -2.92 3.31 7.86
C HIS A 153 -3.01 4.51 8.80
N LEU A 154 -2.29 5.56 8.46
CA LEU A 154 -2.28 6.83 9.19
C LEU A 154 -3.06 7.89 8.42
N HIS A 155 -4.33 8.06 8.77
CA HIS A 155 -5.22 9.02 8.11
C HIS A 155 -6.26 9.57 9.10
N ASN A 156 -5.84 10.50 9.94
CA ASN A 156 -6.72 11.14 10.92
C ASN A 156 -7.36 12.43 10.39
N VAL A 157 -6.73 13.05 9.40
CA VAL A 157 -7.22 14.28 8.79
C VAL A 157 -8.36 13.98 7.80
N GLN A 158 -9.47 14.69 7.93
CA GLN A 158 -10.66 14.55 7.06
C GLN A 158 -10.42 15.19 5.69
N TRP A 159 -9.41 14.73 4.96
CA TRP A 159 -9.09 15.19 3.61
C TRP A 159 -8.82 13.99 2.69
N ARG A 160 -9.44 14.00 1.51
CA ARG A 160 -9.30 12.93 0.50
C ARG A 160 -9.05 13.57 -0.87
N SER A 161 -8.00 13.18 -1.57
CA SER A 161 -7.63 13.72 -2.88
C SER A 161 -8.72 13.50 -3.95
N TYR A 162 -9.45 12.39 -3.88
CA TYR A 162 -10.52 12.05 -4.83
C TYR A 162 -11.87 12.74 -4.53
N LEU A 163 -11.99 13.45 -3.40
CA LEU A 163 -13.17 14.25 -3.07
C LEU A 163 -13.01 15.71 -3.51
N VAL A 164 -11.83 16.08 -3.98
CA VAL A 164 -11.58 17.43 -4.52
C VAL A 164 -11.87 17.39 -6.02
N ASN A 165 -12.91 18.09 -6.44
CA ASN A 165 -13.17 18.25 -7.86
C ASN A 165 -11.98 18.93 -8.56
N PRO A 166 -11.79 18.73 -9.89
CA PRO A 166 -10.69 19.37 -10.63
C PRO A 166 -10.69 20.90 -10.56
N ASP A 167 -11.83 21.50 -10.23
CA ASP A 167 -12.02 22.95 -10.00
C ASP A 167 -11.80 23.37 -8.52
N GLY A 168 -11.47 22.43 -7.62
CA GLY A 168 -11.18 22.70 -6.20
C GLY A 168 -12.42 22.89 -5.31
N THR A 169 -13.62 22.53 -5.77
CA THR A 169 -14.87 22.64 -5.00
C THR A 169 -15.32 21.31 -4.40
#